data_6127fa30d4d3bad9184ed99126008b89
#
_entry.id   6127fa30d4d3bad9184ed99126008b89
#
_cell.length_a   1.000
_cell.length_b   1.000
_cell.length_c   1.000
_cell.angle_alpha   90.00
_cell.angle_beta   90.00
_cell.angle_gamma   90.00
#
_symmetry.space_group_name_H-M   'P 1'
#
loop_
_entity.id
_entity.type
_entity.pdbx_description
1 polymer ?
#
loop_
_entity_poly.entity_id
_entity_poly.type
_entity_poly.pdbx_seq_one_letter_code
_entity_poly.pdbx_strand_id
1 'polypeptide(L)'
;TYGHAVGDALLKRVAFNLKNAFRSVDYVCRIGGDEFAVIMVEMTSDLQYTIKDKIAMVSEELARSEGEVPAITLSVGVAFSDRENPGEDIFKDADKVLYYVKENGKNGISFY
;
A
#
# COMPACT_ATOMS: atom_id res chain seq x y z
N THR A 1 6.67 -13.05 -17.05
CA THR A 1 6.29 -13.59 -15.76
C THR A 1 7.51 -13.97 -14.94
N TYR A 2 7.46 -13.58 -13.69
CA TYR A 2 8.55 -13.82 -12.77
C TYR A 2 8.25 -15.09 -11.97
N GLY A 3 9.23 -15.90 -11.65
CA GLY A 3 9.03 -17.10 -10.86
C GLY A 3 8.69 -16.81 -9.40
N HIS A 4 8.39 -17.87 -8.62
CA HIS A 4 8.09 -17.73 -7.19
C HIS A 4 9.21 -17.03 -6.41
N ALA A 5 10.47 -17.33 -6.73
CA ALA A 5 11.60 -16.73 -6.06
C ALA A 5 11.63 -15.19 -6.25
N VAL A 6 11.34 -14.73 -7.46
CA VAL A 6 11.28 -13.29 -7.75
C VAL A 6 10.06 -12.66 -7.05
N GLY A 7 8.91 -13.35 -7.06
CA GLY A 7 7.72 -12.89 -6.36
C GLY A 7 7.95 -12.71 -4.88
N ASP A 8 8.64 -13.67 -4.25
CA ASP A 8 9.00 -13.57 -2.83
C ASP A 8 9.97 -12.41 -2.56
N ALA A 9 10.94 -12.20 -3.46
CA ALA A 9 11.87 -11.10 -3.35
C ALA A 9 11.16 -9.75 -3.45
N LEU A 10 10.18 -9.63 -4.36
CA LEU A 10 9.36 -8.43 -4.50
C LEU A 10 8.55 -8.15 -3.25
N LEU A 11 7.91 -9.18 -2.69
CA LEU A 11 7.12 -9.03 -1.48
C LEU A 11 7.99 -8.60 -0.29
N LYS A 12 9.18 -9.18 -0.16
CA LYS A 12 10.14 -8.79 0.88
C LYS A 12 10.59 -7.35 0.71
N ARG A 13 10.84 -6.92 -0.53
CA ARG A 13 11.23 -5.55 -0.83
C ARG A 13 10.14 -4.55 -0.42
N VAL A 14 8.89 -4.82 -0.77
CA VAL A 14 7.75 -3.99 -0.40
C VAL A 14 7.62 -3.94 1.12
N ALA A 15 7.63 -5.09 1.79
CA ALA A 15 7.50 -5.15 3.24
C ALA A 15 8.62 -4.39 3.95
N PHE A 16 9.85 -4.54 3.48
CA PHE A 16 11.01 -3.84 4.04
C PHE A 16 10.85 -2.32 3.94
N ASN A 17 10.49 -1.82 2.75
CA ASN A 17 10.31 -0.38 2.53
C ASN A 17 9.17 0.19 3.38
N LEU A 18 8.07 -0.55 3.49
CA LEU A 18 6.93 -0.11 4.29
C LEU A 18 7.24 -0.11 5.78
N LYS A 19 7.94 -1.14 6.28
CA LYS A 19 8.35 -1.19 7.69
C LYS A 19 9.31 -0.07 8.06
N ASN A 20 10.19 0.30 7.15
CA ASN A 20 11.11 1.42 7.39
C ASN A 20 10.39 2.77 7.43
N ALA A 21 9.29 2.89 6.69
CA ALA A 21 8.51 4.13 6.64
C ALA A 21 7.46 4.20 7.75
N PHE A 22 6.89 3.07 8.17
CA PHE A 22 5.78 3.01 9.11
C PHE A 22 6.01 1.98 10.21
N ARG A 23 5.51 2.27 11.42
CA ARG A 23 5.56 1.33 12.55
C ARG A 23 4.60 0.16 12.35
N SER A 24 3.47 0.41 11.71
CA SER A 24 2.42 -0.57 11.51
C SER A 24 1.99 -0.57 10.06
N VAL A 25 1.95 -1.75 9.47
CA VAL A 25 1.37 -2.00 8.16
C VAL A 25 0.45 -3.20 8.33
N ASP A 26 -0.85 -3.00 8.12
CA ASP A 26 -1.84 -3.99 8.48
C ASP A 26 -1.94 -5.13 7.50
N TYR A 27 -1.79 -4.83 6.21
CA TYR A 27 -1.96 -5.85 5.19
C TYR A 27 -1.21 -5.46 3.93
N VAL A 28 -0.44 -6.41 3.39
CA VAL A 28 0.23 -6.27 2.10
C VAL A 28 -0.04 -7.52 1.29
N CYS A 29 -0.53 -7.37 0.07
CA CYS A 29 -0.71 -8.50 -0.81
C CYS A 29 -0.29 -8.17 -2.24
N ARG A 30 0.12 -9.20 -2.97
CA ARG A 30 0.48 -9.09 -4.38
C ARG A 30 -0.76 -9.34 -5.21
N ILE A 31 -1.14 -8.38 -6.06
CA ILE A 31 -2.34 -8.49 -6.91
C ILE A 31 -2.01 -8.75 -8.37
N GLY A 32 -0.77 -8.54 -8.77
CA GLY A 32 -0.30 -8.81 -10.12
C GLY A 32 1.17 -9.07 -10.12
N GLY A 33 1.82 -9.14 -11.27
CA GLY A 33 3.24 -9.41 -11.39
C GLY A 33 4.09 -8.47 -10.55
N ASP A 34 3.88 -7.19 -10.72
CA ASP A 34 4.61 -6.10 -10.07
C ASP A 34 3.67 -5.13 -9.33
N GLU A 35 2.43 -5.52 -9.12
CA GLU A 35 1.41 -4.71 -8.46
C GLU A 35 1.12 -5.24 -7.07
N PHE A 36 1.11 -4.33 -6.07
CA PHE A 36 0.86 -4.65 -4.68
C PHE A 36 -0.26 -3.78 -4.13
N ALA A 37 -1.06 -4.37 -3.24
CA ALA A 37 -2.12 -3.68 -2.52
C ALA A 37 -1.75 -3.60 -1.04
N VAL A 38 -2.02 -2.46 -0.42
CA VAL A 38 -1.69 -2.21 0.99
C VAL A 38 -2.92 -1.65 1.68
N ILE A 39 -3.22 -2.17 2.87
CA ILE A 39 -4.29 -1.66 3.73
C ILE A 39 -3.67 -1.20 5.05
N MET A 40 -4.03 0.00 5.47
CA MET A 40 -3.53 0.62 6.70
C MET A 40 -4.71 1.13 7.53
N VAL A 41 -4.83 0.65 8.76
CA VAL A 41 -5.99 0.95 9.60
C VAL A 41 -5.65 1.38 11.04
N GLU A 42 -4.42 1.22 11.49
CA GLU A 42 -4.02 1.54 12.88
C GLU A 42 -3.47 2.95 13.05
N MET A 43 -4.07 3.92 12.38
CA MET A 43 -3.59 5.30 12.41
C MET A 43 -4.76 6.26 12.60
N THR A 44 -4.44 7.48 13.04
CA THR A 44 -5.42 8.55 13.21
C THR A 44 -5.27 9.61 12.13
N SER A 45 -6.34 10.36 11.88
CA SER A 45 -6.42 11.28 10.75
C SER A 45 -5.42 12.44 10.80
N ASP A 46 -4.86 12.75 11.97
CA ASP A 46 -3.80 13.75 12.09
C ASP A 46 -2.53 13.35 11.34
N LEU A 47 -2.38 12.06 11.02
CA LEU A 47 -1.23 11.55 10.27
C LEU A 47 -1.47 11.51 8.75
N GLN A 48 -2.61 11.98 8.27
CA GLN A 48 -2.97 11.87 6.85
C GLN A 48 -1.88 12.38 5.90
N TYR A 49 -1.38 13.59 6.14
CA TYR A 49 -0.35 14.18 5.27
C TYR A 49 0.98 13.44 5.39
N THR A 50 1.33 13.02 6.59
CA THR A 50 2.55 12.25 6.83
C THR A 50 2.50 10.92 6.09
N ILE A 51 1.37 10.23 6.15
CA ILE A 51 1.16 8.95 5.45
C ILE A 51 1.26 9.16 3.94
N LYS A 52 0.59 10.18 3.43
CA LYS A 52 0.60 10.50 1.99
C LYS A 52 2.02 10.76 1.49
N ASP A 53 2.79 11.56 2.21
CA ASP A 53 4.16 11.88 1.84
C ASP A 53 5.06 10.65 1.89
N LYS A 54 4.95 9.84 2.93
CA LYS A 54 5.76 8.62 3.06
C LYS A 54 5.42 7.59 2.01
N ILE A 55 4.14 7.40 1.70
CA ILE A 55 3.73 6.48 0.65
C ILE A 55 4.25 6.96 -0.72
N ALA A 56 4.23 8.26 -0.98
CA ALA A 56 4.78 8.82 -2.21
C ALA A 56 6.28 8.50 -2.33
N MET A 57 7.03 8.66 -1.24
CA MET A 57 8.46 8.33 -1.21
C MET A 57 8.72 6.84 -1.42
N VAL A 58 7.96 5.99 -0.75
CA VAL A 58 8.09 4.53 -0.90
C VAL A 58 7.73 4.11 -2.32
N SER A 59 6.65 4.66 -2.88
CA SER A 59 6.23 4.36 -4.25
C SER A 59 7.30 4.77 -5.26
N GLU A 60 7.92 5.92 -5.07
CA GLU A 60 9.01 6.39 -5.92
C GLU A 60 10.21 5.44 -5.86
N GLU A 61 10.59 5.01 -4.65
CA GLU A 61 11.68 4.07 -4.46
C GLU A 61 11.40 2.72 -5.11
N LEU A 62 10.18 2.21 -4.94
CA LEU A 62 9.77 0.93 -5.52
C LEU A 62 9.57 1.00 -7.04
N ALA A 63 9.32 2.18 -7.58
CA ALA A 63 9.19 2.37 -9.02
C ALA A 63 10.54 2.27 -9.75
N ARG A 64 11.65 2.29 -9.03
CA ARG A 64 12.97 2.09 -9.60
C ARG A 64 13.25 0.60 -9.73
N SER A 65 13.69 0.17 -10.92
CA SER A 65 14.16 -1.20 -11.07
C SER A 65 15.60 -1.30 -10.56
N GLU A 66 15.92 -2.41 -9.89
CA GLU A 66 17.25 -2.69 -9.38
C GLU A 66 17.71 -4.06 -9.85
N GLY A 67 18.73 -4.09 -10.71
CA GLY A 67 19.23 -5.34 -11.25
C GLY A 67 18.14 -6.11 -11.96
N GLU A 68 17.83 -7.32 -11.47
CA GLU A 68 16.78 -8.18 -12.00
C GLU A 68 15.41 -7.93 -11.35
N VAL A 69 15.34 -7.05 -10.35
CA VAL A 69 14.09 -6.74 -9.66
C VAL A 69 13.35 -5.67 -10.44
N PRO A 70 12.14 -5.94 -10.93
CA PRO A 70 11.36 -4.98 -11.70
C PRO A 70 10.82 -3.84 -10.84
N ALA A 71 10.40 -2.76 -11.49
CA ALA A 71 9.68 -1.68 -10.85
C ALA A 71 8.35 -2.20 -10.27
N ILE A 72 7.95 -1.64 -9.15
CA ILE A 72 6.77 -2.07 -8.40
C ILE A 72 5.80 -0.90 -8.27
N THR A 73 4.51 -1.16 -8.40
CA THR A 73 3.45 -0.18 -8.12
C THR A 73 2.67 -0.55 -6.87
N LEU A 74 2.26 0.46 -6.11
CA LEU A 74 1.45 0.28 -4.91
C LEU A 74 0.08 0.90 -5.08
N SER A 75 -0.95 0.16 -4.66
CA SER A 75 -2.29 0.70 -4.47
C SER A 75 -2.58 0.64 -2.97
N VAL A 76 -2.92 1.76 -2.35
CA VAL A 76 -3.02 1.86 -0.90
C VAL A 76 -4.40 2.36 -0.49
N GLY A 77 -5.05 1.64 0.42
CA GLY A 77 -6.29 2.06 1.06
C GLY A 77 -6.06 2.31 2.54
N VAL A 78 -6.50 3.45 3.04
CA VAL A 78 -6.33 3.85 4.43
C VAL A 78 -7.68 4.18 5.04
N ALA A 79 -7.95 3.60 6.23
CA ALA A 79 -9.10 3.99 7.04
C ALA A 79 -8.59 4.34 8.44
N PHE A 80 -8.88 5.55 8.89
CA PHE A 80 -8.43 5.99 10.20
C PHE A 80 -9.36 5.49 11.30
N SER A 81 -8.78 5.21 12.46
CA SER A 81 -9.55 4.77 13.63
C SER A 81 -10.54 5.84 14.12
N ASP A 82 -10.25 7.11 13.85
CA ASP A 82 -11.08 8.26 14.22
C ASP A 82 -11.95 8.79 13.07
N ARG A 83 -12.20 7.99 12.03
CA ARG A 83 -12.99 8.42 10.87
C ARG A 83 -14.42 8.79 11.28
N GLU A 84 -14.99 9.80 10.61
CA GLU A 84 -16.28 10.38 10.98
C GLU A 84 -17.48 9.47 10.70
N ASN A 85 -17.46 8.73 9.62
CA ASN A 85 -18.59 7.91 9.19
C ASN A 85 -18.14 6.44 9.04
N PRO A 86 -17.88 5.74 10.17
CA PRO A 86 -17.43 4.37 10.09
C PRO A 86 -18.49 3.49 9.46
N GLY A 87 -18.03 2.63 8.55
CA GLY A 87 -18.87 1.63 7.94
C GLY A 87 -18.97 0.39 8.82
N GLU A 88 -19.02 -0.79 8.21
CA GLU A 88 -19.20 -2.06 8.91
C GLU A 88 -18.02 -2.40 9.83
N ASP A 89 -16.80 -2.31 9.28
CA ASP A 89 -15.58 -2.40 10.07
C ASP A 89 -14.47 -1.63 9.38
N ILE A 90 -13.41 -1.33 10.12
CA ILE A 90 -12.33 -0.47 9.62
C ILE A 90 -11.57 -1.10 8.47
N PHE A 91 -11.37 -2.41 8.50
CA PHE A 91 -10.65 -3.12 7.45
C PHE A 91 -11.44 -3.08 6.14
N LYS A 92 -12.76 -3.29 6.22
CA LYS A 92 -13.64 -3.19 5.05
C LYS A 92 -13.69 -1.77 4.50
N ASP A 93 -13.67 -0.77 5.37
CA ASP A 93 -13.64 0.63 4.94
C ASP A 93 -12.36 0.94 4.16
N ALA A 94 -11.21 0.47 4.64
CA ALA A 94 -9.94 0.61 3.92
C ALA A 94 -9.95 -0.15 2.58
N ASP A 95 -10.49 -1.34 2.57
CA ASP A 95 -10.59 -2.15 1.36
C ASP A 95 -11.47 -1.48 0.30
N LYS A 96 -12.52 -0.81 0.73
CA LYS A 96 -13.43 -0.09 -0.16
C LYS A 96 -12.69 1.01 -0.94
N VAL A 97 -11.86 1.80 -0.27
CA VAL A 97 -11.09 2.85 -0.95
C VAL A 97 -9.92 2.28 -1.73
N LEU A 98 -9.37 1.17 -1.29
CA LEU A 98 -8.36 0.44 -2.06
C LEU A 98 -8.93 -0.03 -3.40
N TYR A 99 -10.15 -0.58 -3.37
CA TYR A 99 -10.85 -0.98 -4.59
C TYR A 99 -10.99 0.22 -5.55
N TYR A 100 -11.33 1.38 -5.03
CA TYR A 100 -11.43 2.60 -5.82
C TYR A 100 -10.10 2.93 -6.50
N VAL A 101 -8.98 2.82 -5.80
CA VAL A 101 -7.65 3.05 -6.40
C VAL A 101 -7.40 2.06 -7.53
N LYS A 102 -7.71 0.79 -7.32
CA LYS A 102 -7.52 -0.25 -8.34
C LYS A 102 -8.37 0.00 -9.59
N GLU A 103 -9.59 0.50 -9.42
CA GLU A 103 -10.47 0.82 -10.56
C GLU A 103 -10.04 2.09 -11.31
N ASN A 104 -9.30 2.98 -10.66
CA ASN A 104 -8.92 4.28 -11.23
C ASN A 104 -7.43 4.34 -11.58
N GLY A 105 -6.91 3.28 -12.18
CA GLY A 105 -5.57 3.27 -12.76
C GLY A 105 -4.51 2.58 -11.92
N LYS A 106 -4.87 2.09 -10.74
CA LYS A 106 -3.91 1.48 -9.81
C LYS A 106 -2.82 2.49 -9.43
N ASN A 107 -1.86 2.11 -8.65
CA ASN A 107 -0.75 2.98 -8.24
C ASN A 107 -1.21 4.33 -7.68
N GLY A 108 -1.63 4.31 -6.45
CA GLY A 108 -2.08 5.52 -5.77
C GLY A 108 -2.49 5.23 -4.33
N ILE A 109 -3.00 6.25 -3.67
CA ILE A 109 -3.46 6.15 -2.30
C ILE A 109 -4.85 6.80 -2.19
N SER A 110 -5.73 6.20 -1.41
CA SER A 110 -7.02 6.77 -1.09
C SER A 110 -7.33 6.59 0.38
N PHE A 111 -8.02 7.57 0.94
CA PHE A 111 -8.42 7.59 2.34
C PHE A 111 -9.93 7.47 2.44
N TYR A 112 -10.36 6.62 3.36
CA TYR A 112 -11.76 6.49 3.68
C TYR A 112 -12.27 7.72 4.44
#